data_ce38a484fd32e4d51b547a933b0016e8
#
_entry.id   ce38a484fd32e4d51b547a933b0016e8
#
_cell.length_a   1.000
_cell.length_b   1.000
_cell.length_c   1.000
_cell.angle_alpha   90.00
_cell.angle_beta   90.00
_cell.angle_gamma   90.00
#
_symmetry.space_group_name_H-M   'P 1'
#
loop_
_entity.id
_entity.type
_entity.pdbx_description
1 polymer ?
#
loop_
_entity_poly.entity_id
_entity_poly.type
_entity_poly.pdbx_seq_one_letter_code
_entity_poly.pdbx_strand_id
1 'polypeptide(L)'
;MAADLTPIGPGVLRLSWPAELQAEGLGPTVEAVREALDRGFSDGHHRVEVLVDPADEIAQRVATFSGLLREGVARQVDGGADRIVYARLVDDTPVEDPMGFRRLLNSFLPRKRAISQMLIRAEAEPGGEERVLLCQLTYKLDWDLPGGVVEVGESPQLAVVREVEEELGLLVEAGRLVLTDWLPAWGGWDDAVCLVFDGGVHDAAILDTIVRQQREIRAARFCTLDEVHELCADFTARRLVAALRNLSDDPGPSYTESGL
;
A
#
# COMPACT_ATOMS: atom_id res chain seq x y z
N MET A 1 20.11 -34.87 7.83
CA MET A 1 21.08 -33.73 7.93
C MET A 1 20.50 -32.68 8.85
N ALA A 2 21.30 -31.76 9.41
CA ALA A 2 20.83 -30.75 10.35
C ALA A 2 20.93 -29.36 9.75
N ALA A 3 20.11 -28.44 10.24
CA ALA A 3 20.27 -27.01 10.00
C ALA A 3 21.27 -26.42 11.02
N ASP A 4 22.07 -25.46 10.57
CA ASP A 4 23.16 -24.86 11.31
C ASP A 4 22.80 -23.46 11.83
N LEU A 5 23.37 -23.10 12.99
CA LEU A 5 23.21 -21.82 13.64
C LEU A 5 24.57 -21.16 13.85
N THR A 6 24.74 -19.94 13.36
CA THR A 6 25.97 -19.17 13.51
C THR A 6 25.68 -17.85 14.24
N PRO A 7 26.40 -17.52 15.35
CA PRO A 7 26.25 -16.24 16.01
C PRO A 7 26.64 -15.08 15.09
N ILE A 8 25.77 -14.04 15.01
CA ILE A 8 26.01 -12.83 14.20
C ILE A 8 25.95 -11.53 15.02
N GLY A 9 25.59 -11.69 16.30
CA GLY A 9 25.52 -10.57 17.25
C GLY A 9 25.09 -11.08 18.63
N PRO A 10 25.07 -10.21 19.64
CA PRO A 10 24.62 -10.58 20.97
C PRO A 10 23.19 -11.09 20.96
N GLY A 11 23.01 -12.39 21.30
CA GLY A 11 21.69 -13.02 21.33
C GLY A 11 21.01 -13.27 19.98
N VAL A 12 21.74 -13.09 18.85
CA VAL A 12 21.23 -13.23 17.47
C VAL A 12 21.99 -14.32 16.73
N LEU A 13 21.24 -15.25 16.14
CA LEU A 13 21.79 -16.34 15.32
C LEU A 13 21.36 -16.19 13.86
N ARG A 14 22.27 -16.55 12.95
CA ARG A 14 22.00 -16.80 11.53
C ARG A 14 21.76 -18.30 11.34
N LEU A 15 20.58 -18.62 10.80
CA LEU A 15 20.20 -19.96 10.40
C LEU A 15 20.63 -20.22 8.95
N SER A 16 21.13 -21.42 8.69
CA SER A 16 21.37 -21.92 7.34
C SER A 16 21.10 -23.43 7.27
N TRP A 17 20.88 -23.93 6.07
CA TRP A 17 20.77 -25.38 5.83
C TRP A 17 21.44 -25.73 4.49
N PRO A 18 22.02 -26.94 4.38
CA PRO A 18 22.67 -27.37 3.15
C PRO A 18 21.65 -27.75 2.06
N ALA A 19 22.06 -27.59 0.80
CA ALA A 19 21.22 -27.93 -0.36
C ALA A 19 20.77 -29.40 -0.37
N GLU A 20 21.59 -30.30 0.17
CA GLU A 20 21.27 -31.72 0.30
C GLU A 20 20.08 -31.95 1.21
N LEU A 21 19.97 -31.22 2.32
CA LEU A 21 18.81 -31.27 3.20
C LEU A 21 17.55 -30.74 2.49
N GLN A 22 17.68 -29.64 1.74
CA GLN A 22 16.57 -29.10 0.93
C GLN A 22 16.12 -30.11 -0.15
N ALA A 23 17.03 -30.89 -0.70
CA ALA A 23 16.73 -31.93 -1.69
C ALA A 23 15.98 -33.15 -1.09
N GLU A 24 16.02 -33.38 0.24
CA GLU A 24 15.21 -34.40 0.92
C GLU A 24 13.70 -34.06 0.91
N GLY A 25 13.36 -32.79 0.61
CA GLY A 25 12.00 -32.30 0.50
C GLY A 25 11.61 -31.32 1.60
N LEU A 26 10.46 -30.70 1.40
CA LEU A 26 9.98 -29.61 2.28
C LEU A 26 9.79 -30.05 3.75
N GLY A 27 9.16 -31.22 3.97
CA GLY A 27 8.86 -31.71 5.32
C GLY A 27 10.11 -31.92 6.17
N PRO A 28 11.07 -32.76 5.74
CA PRO A 28 12.34 -32.99 6.46
C PRO A 28 13.12 -31.70 6.73
N THR A 29 13.16 -30.77 5.76
CA THR A 29 13.87 -29.51 5.93
C THR A 29 13.19 -28.60 6.97
N VAL A 30 11.86 -28.50 6.95
CA VAL A 30 11.09 -27.74 7.96
C VAL A 30 11.30 -28.30 9.35
N GLU A 31 11.32 -29.63 9.51
CA GLU A 31 11.54 -30.27 10.80
C GLU A 31 12.95 -29.96 11.35
N ALA A 32 13.98 -30.10 10.52
CA ALA A 32 15.36 -29.77 10.90
C ALA A 32 15.55 -28.30 11.26
N VAL A 33 14.86 -27.39 10.54
CA VAL A 33 14.88 -25.95 10.83
C VAL A 33 14.17 -25.66 12.17
N ARG A 34 13.02 -26.27 12.44
CA ARG A 34 12.31 -26.13 13.74
C ARG A 34 13.16 -26.61 14.90
N GLU A 35 13.81 -27.77 14.77
CA GLU A 35 14.75 -28.26 15.78
C GLU A 35 15.92 -27.29 16.00
N ALA A 36 16.44 -26.65 14.95
CA ALA A 36 17.48 -25.64 15.09
C ALA A 36 16.98 -24.40 15.82
N LEU A 37 15.77 -23.91 15.51
CA LEU A 37 15.14 -22.80 16.23
C LEU A 37 15.01 -23.10 17.71
N ASP A 38 14.50 -24.27 18.07
CA ASP A 38 14.30 -24.70 19.45
C ASP A 38 15.64 -24.79 20.21
N ARG A 39 16.71 -25.30 19.57
CA ARG A 39 18.06 -25.29 20.14
C ARG A 39 18.54 -23.84 20.36
N GLY A 40 18.47 -22.97 19.38
CA GLY A 40 18.94 -21.59 19.50
C GLY A 40 18.26 -20.83 20.64
N PHE A 41 16.94 -20.98 20.79
CA PHE A 41 16.20 -20.34 21.89
C PHE A 41 16.51 -21.00 23.26
N SER A 42 16.66 -22.30 23.31
CA SER A 42 17.04 -23.02 24.55
C SER A 42 18.45 -22.60 25.03
N ASP A 43 19.34 -22.25 24.14
CA ASP A 43 20.68 -21.74 24.43
C ASP A 43 20.70 -20.25 24.85
N GLY A 44 19.50 -19.61 24.98
CA GLY A 44 19.35 -18.25 25.49
C GLY A 44 19.42 -17.15 24.44
N HIS A 45 19.36 -17.50 23.17
CA HIS A 45 19.27 -16.48 22.11
C HIS A 45 17.83 -15.98 21.98
N HIS A 46 17.66 -14.72 21.61
CA HIS A 46 16.33 -14.11 21.50
C HIS A 46 15.84 -13.96 20.05
N ARG A 47 16.74 -14.12 19.07
CA ARG A 47 16.42 -13.98 17.64
C ARG A 47 17.18 -14.99 16.79
N VAL A 48 16.48 -15.62 15.88
CA VAL A 48 17.06 -16.43 14.82
C VAL A 48 16.56 -15.89 13.47
N GLU A 49 17.49 -15.60 12.56
CA GLU A 49 17.15 -15.12 11.22
C GLU A 49 17.80 -15.93 10.12
N VAL A 50 17.21 -15.89 8.92
CA VAL A 50 17.77 -16.49 7.70
C VAL A 50 17.65 -15.50 6.55
N LEU A 51 18.67 -15.50 5.70
CA LEU A 51 18.68 -14.76 4.43
C LEU A 51 18.39 -15.73 3.29
N VAL A 52 17.29 -15.49 2.58
CA VAL A 52 16.80 -16.36 1.52
C VAL A 52 16.92 -15.64 0.17
N ASP A 53 17.37 -16.35 -0.85
CA ASP A 53 17.37 -15.83 -2.22
C ASP A 53 15.93 -15.57 -2.70
N PRO A 54 15.62 -14.38 -3.23
CA PRO A 54 14.29 -14.10 -3.77
C PRO A 54 13.83 -15.08 -4.87
N ALA A 55 14.75 -15.72 -5.56
CA ALA A 55 14.45 -16.73 -6.58
C ALA A 55 14.27 -18.15 -6.02
N ASP A 56 14.67 -18.41 -4.76
CA ASP A 56 14.52 -19.74 -4.14
C ASP A 56 13.17 -19.86 -3.42
N GLU A 57 12.14 -20.21 -4.16
CA GLU A 57 10.77 -20.42 -3.63
C GLU A 57 10.71 -21.54 -2.60
N ILE A 58 11.57 -22.58 -2.70
CA ILE A 58 11.59 -23.68 -1.75
C ILE A 58 12.10 -23.19 -0.41
N ALA A 59 13.21 -22.46 -0.38
CA ALA A 59 13.75 -21.89 0.85
C ALA A 59 12.77 -20.89 1.51
N GLN A 60 12.05 -20.09 0.72
CA GLN A 60 11.00 -19.21 1.23
C GLN A 60 9.87 -20.01 1.91
N ARG A 61 9.45 -21.13 1.31
CA ARG A 61 8.46 -22.02 1.90
C ARG A 61 8.98 -22.69 3.17
N VAL A 62 10.24 -23.15 3.18
CA VAL A 62 10.88 -23.71 4.39
C VAL A 62 10.84 -22.68 5.52
N ALA A 63 11.31 -21.47 5.29
CA ALA A 63 11.30 -20.41 6.29
C ALA A 63 9.87 -20.15 6.83
N THR A 64 8.90 -19.98 5.91
CA THR A 64 7.50 -19.72 6.27
C THR A 64 6.88 -20.87 7.07
N PHE A 65 7.01 -22.12 6.62
CA PHE A 65 6.45 -23.29 7.31
C PHE A 65 7.15 -23.62 8.63
N SER A 66 8.37 -23.11 8.82
CA SER A 66 9.07 -23.19 10.12
C SER A 66 8.67 -22.09 11.10
N GLY A 67 7.76 -21.17 10.69
CA GLY A 67 7.24 -20.12 11.55
C GLY A 67 8.11 -18.86 11.61
N LEU A 68 9.06 -18.68 10.69
CA LEU A 68 9.78 -17.43 10.59
C LEU A 68 8.94 -16.39 9.82
N LEU A 69 8.85 -15.19 10.36
CA LEU A 69 8.15 -14.06 9.74
C LEU A 69 9.02 -13.40 8.67
N ARG A 70 8.44 -13.03 7.54
CA ARG A 70 9.13 -12.22 6.53
C ARG A 70 9.20 -10.77 6.99
N GLU A 71 10.41 -10.23 7.15
CA GLU A 71 10.63 -8.85 7.63
C GLU A 71 10.91 -7.85 6.51
N GLY A 72 11.36 -8.32 5.35
CA GLY A 72 11.62 -7.44 4.21
C GLY A 72 12.75 -7.95 3.32
N VAL A 73 13.31 -7.04 2.52
CA VAL A 73 14.44 -7.32 1.63
C VAL A 73 15.66 -6.51 2.07
N ALA A 74 16.73 -7.20 2.39
CA ALA A 74 18.05 -6.61 2.59
C ALA A 74 18.75 -6.52 1.23
N ARG A 75 19.03 -5.30 0.79
CA ARG A 75 19.64 -5.05 -0.52
C ARG A 75 21.16 -5.15 -0.45
N GLN A 76 21.75 -5.77 -1.49
CA GLN A 76 23.20 -5.85 -1.70
C GLN A 76 23.97 -6.42 -0.49
N VAL A 77 23.40 -7.40 0.17
CA VAL A 77 24.06 -8.20 1.22
C VAL A 77 24.66 -9.46 0.59
N ASP A 78 25.44 -10.20 1.36
CA ASP A 78 25.92 -11.53 0.98
C ASP A 78 26.56 -11.56 -0.42
N GLY A 79 27.59 -10.75 -0.62
CA GLY A 79 28.32 -10.67 -1.89
C GLY A 79 27.69 -9.78 -2.96
N GLY A 80 26.77 -8.89 -2.58
CA GLY A 80 26.13 -7.92 -3.46
C GLY A 80 24.77 -8.37 -4.04
N ALA A 81 24.24 -9.50 -3.58
CA ALA A 81 22.88 -9.94 -3.92
C ALA A 81 21.85 -9.46 -2.91
N ASP A 82 20.61 -9.25 -3.37
CA ASP A 82 19.47 -9.00 -2.50
C ASP A 82 19.03 -10.29 -1.81
N ARG A 83 18.58 -10.19 -0.55
CA ARG A 83 18.07 -11.34 0.22
C ARG A 83 16.80 -10.97 0.94
N ILE A 84 15.85 -11.90 0.96
CA ILE A 84 14.68 -11.79 1.83
C ILE A 84 15.11 -12.20 3.24
N VAL A 85 14.81 -11.33 4.21
CA VAL A 85 15.05 -11.59 5.63
C VAL A 85 13.82 -12.25 6.23
N TYR A 86 14.00 -13.43 6.79
CA TYR A 86 13.02 -14.09 7.63
C TYR A 86 13.59 -14.22 9.04
N ALA A 87 12.77 -14.01 10.06
CA ALA A 87 13.21 -14.13 11.44
C ALA A 87 12.11 -14.68 12.35
N ARG A 88 12.54 -15.26 13.46
CA ARG A 88 11.68 -15.66 14.59
C ARG A 88 12.32 -15.18 15.89
N LEU A 89 11.48 -14.62 16.75
CA LEU A 89 11.86 -14.22 18.10
C LEU A 89 11.42 -15.28 19.13
N VAL A 90 12.09 -15.32 20.26
CA VAL A 90 11.79 -16.26 21.33
C VAL A 90 10.38 -16.07 21.91
N ASP A 91 9.87 -14.85 21.88
CA ASP A 91 8.55 -14.44 22.37
C ASP A 91 7.48 -14.36 21.26
N ASP A 92 7.80 -14.76 20.04
CA ASP A 92 6.79 -14.84 18.98
C ASP A 92 5.74 -15.89 19.30
N THR A 93 4.47 -15.52 19.15
CA THR A 93 3.35 -16.45 19.30
C THR A 93 3.50 -17.62 18.33
N PRO A 94 3.40 -18.88 18.80
CA PRO A 94 3.51 -20.05 17.93
C PRO A 94 2.52 -20.04 16.78
N VAL A 95 2.91 -20.59 15.62
CA VAL A 95 2.06 -20.63 14.43
C VAL A 95 0.84 -21.55 14.56
N GLU A 96 0.85 -22.44 15.52
CA GLU A 96 -0.27 -23.29 15.90
C GLU A 96 -1.38 -22.49 16.62
N ASP A 97 -1.03 -21.33 17.20
CA ASP A 97 -2.00 -20.37 17.73
C ASP A 97 -2.62 -19.56 16.59
N PRO A 98 -3.94 -19.32 16.60
CA PRO A 98 -4.60 -18.51 15.55
C PRO A 98 -4.03 -17.10 15.37
N MET A 99 -3.53 -16.47 16.41
CA MET A 99 -2.87 -15.16 16.33
C MET A 99 -1.51 -15.25 15.68
N GLY A 100 -0.69 -16.26 16.06
CA GLY A 100 0.61 -16.54 15.44
C GLY A 100 0.47 -16.85 13.95
N PHE A 101 -0.51 -17.66 13.57
CA PHE A 101 -0.82 -17.97 12.19
C PHE A 101 -1.20 -16.71 11.37
N ARG A 102 -2.07 -15.85 11.89
CA ARG A 102 -2.44 -14.59 11.22
C ARG A 102 -1.25 -13.65 11.08
N ARG A 103 -0.39 -13.56 12.11
CA ARG A 103 0.83 -12.76 12.05
C ARG A 103 1.79 -13.26 10.96
N LEU A 104 1.95 -14.59 10.87
CA LEU A 104 2.74 -15.21 9.81
C LEU A 104 2.18 -14.84 8.42
N LEU A 105 0.89 -15.02 8.18
CA LEU A 105 0.26 -14.67 6.90
C LEU A 105 0.47 -13.19 6.57
N ASN A 106 0.23 -12.29 7.52
CA ASN A 106 0.40 -10.85 7.33
C ASN A 106 1.84 -10.44 6.99
N SER A 107 2.84 -11.28 7.34
CA SER A 107 4.25 -10.97 7.06
C SER A 107 4.61 -11.11 5.57
N PHE A 108 3.91 -11.94 4.80
CA PHE A 108 4.23 -12.21 3.40
C PHE A 108 3.09 -11.94 2.41
N LEU A 109 1.85 -11.75 2.88
CA LEU A 109 0.74 -11.36 1.99
C LEU A 109 1.03 -10.01 1.33
N PRO A 110 0.79 -9.88 0.02
CA PRO A 110 0.99 -8.62 -0.69
C PRO A 110 0.15 -7.51 -0.07
N ARG A 111 0.77 -6.37 0.18
CA ARG A 111 0.09 -5.14 0.56
C ARG A 111 -0.02 -4.25 -0.65
N LYS A 112 -1.18 -3.64 -0.84
CA LYS A 112 -1.43 -2.69 -1.91
C LYS A 112 -1.52 -1.29 -1.31
N ARG A 113 -0.97 -0.32 -2.03
CA ARG A 113 -1.12 1.08 -1.68
C ARG A 113 -2.58 1.47 -1.91
N ALA A 114 -3.26 2.00 -0.90
CA ALA A 114 -4.58 2.58 -1.03
C ALA A 114 -4.46 4.10 -1.12
N ILE A 115 -5.15 4.70 -2.09
CA ILE A 115 -5.25 6.14 -2.30
C ILE A 115 -6.72 6.50 -2.14
N SER A 116 -7.00 7.61 -1.48
CA SER A 116 -8.36 8.11 -1.30
C SER A 116 -8.45 9.53 -1.84
N GLN A 117 -9.39 9.78 -2.74
CA GLN A 117 -9.59 11.07 -3.41
C GLN A 117 -11.03 11.56 -3.23
N MET A 118 -11.22 12.87 -3.19
CA MET A 118 -12.53 13.49 -3.02
C MET A 118 -12.94 14.25 -4.28
N LEU A 119 -14.11 13.91 -4.80
CA LEU A 119 -14.73 14.58 -5.93
C LEU A 119 -15.64 15.71 -5.43
N ILE A 120 -15.09 16.91 -5.31
CA ILE A 120 -15.79 18.13 -4.91
C ILE A 120 -16.24 18.85 -6.18
N ARG A 121 -17.54 19.18 -6.26
CA ARG A 121 -18.13 19.82 -7.44
C ARG A 121 -18.60 21.23 -7.11
N ALA A 122 -18.59 22.13 -8.09
CA ALA A 122 -19.18 23.45 -7.95
C ALA A 122 -20.65 23.43 -8.42
N GLU A 123 -21.49 24.26 -7.77
CA GLU A 123 -22.82 24.56 -8.30
C GLU A 123 -22.71 25.05 -9.76
N ALA A 124 -23.51 24.45 -10.64
CA ALA A 124 -23.58 24.92 -12.02
C ALA A 124 -24.40 26.22 -12.06
N GLU A 125 -23.89 27.25 -12.73
CA GLU A 125 -24.69 28.41 -13.11
C GLU A 125 -25.84 27.94 -14.01
N PRO A 126 -26.98 28.63 -14.04
CA PRO A 126 -28.09 28.27 -14.95
C PRO A 126 -27.63 28.15 -16.40
N GLY A 127 -27.59 26.92 -16.96
CA GLY A 127 -27.06 26.63 -18.28
C GLY A 127 -25.53 26.54 -18.37
N GLY A 128 -24.84 26.55 -17.22
CA GLY A 128 -23.38 26.31 -17.12
C GLY A 128 -23.01 24.86 -17.07
N GLU A 129 -21.73 24.58 -17.22
CA GLU A 129 -21.15 23.24 -17.15
C GLU A 129 -20.81 22.86 -15.71
N GLU A 130 -20.88 21.56 -15.41
CA GLU A 130 -20.39 21.01 -14.16
C GLU A 130 -18.87 21.22 -14.04
N ARG A 131 -18.43 21.66 -12.87
CA ARG A 131 -17.01 21.92 -12.59
C ARG A 131 -16.57 21.12 -11.35
N VAL A 132 -15.33 20.64 -11.39
CA VAL A 132 -14.73 19.84 -10.32
C VAL A 132 -13.50 20.54 -9.77
N LEU A 133 -13.30 20.43 -8.47
CA LEU A 133 -12.12 20.98 -7.79
C LEU A 133 -10.91 20.09 -8.10
N LEU A 134 -9.89 20.70 -8.68
CA LEU A 134 -8.59 20.08 -8.91
C LEU A 134 -7.48 20.81 -8.17
N CYS A 135 -6.46 20.06 -7.80
CA CYS A 135 -5.24 20.52 -7.15
C CYS A 135 -4.03 20.32 -8.06
N GLN A 136 -3.18 21.35 -8.18
CA GLN A 136 -1.86 21.23 -8.78
C GLN A 136 -0.85 20.91 -7.67
N LEU A 137 -0.28 19.71 -7.73
CA LEU A 137 0.72 19.26 -6.77
C LEU A 137 2.11 19.88 -7.08
N THR A 138 2.93 20.05 -6.05
CA THR A 138 4.26 20.66 -6.21
C THR A 138 5.27 19.74 -6.88
N TYR A 139 5.10 18.43 -6.75
CA TYR A 139 6.04 17.40 -7.20
C TYR A 139 5.67 16.77 -8.56
N LYS A 140 4.55 17.17 -9.18
CA LYS A 140 4.17 16.77 -10.55
C LYS A 140 3.56 17.97 -11.31
N LEU A 141 3.53 17.87 -12.63
CA LEU A 141 2.97 18.92 -13.48
C LEU A 141 1.45 18.79 -13.61
N ASP A 142 0.96 17.56 -13.64
CA ASP A 142 -0.44 17.28 -13.85
C ASP A 142 -1.27 17.64 -12.61
N TRP A 143 -2.50 18.04 -12.86
CA TRP A 143 -3.51 18.26 -11.83
C TRP A 143 -4.21 16.95 -11.45
N ASP A 144 -4.74 16.90 -10.23
CA ASP A 144 -5.45 15.75 -9.72
C ASP A 144 -6.57 16.15 -8.75
N LEU A 145 -7.44 15.21 -8.38
CA LEU A 145 -8.38 15.40 -7.28
C LEU A 145 -7.63 15.58 -5.96
N PRO A 146 -8.14 16.37 -5.02
CA PRO A 146 -7.59 16.45 -3.67
C PRO A 146 -7.69 15.09 -2.98
N GLY A 147 -6.68 14.75 -2.18
CA GLY A 147 -6.59 13.50 -1.46
C GLY A 147 -5.20 12.88 -1.50
N GLY A 148 -5.03 11.77 -0.81
CA GLY A 148 -3.72 11.16 -0.61
C GLY A 148 -3.76 9.69 -0.21
N VAL A 149 -2.67 9.23 0.39
CA VAL A 149 -2.50 7.85 0.79
C VAL A 149 -3.27 7.56 2.07
N VAL A 150 -3.96 6.43 2.11
CA VAL A 150 -4.59 5.90 3.32
C VAL A 150 -3.52 5.36 4.25
N GLU A 151 -3.42 5.90 5.45
CA GLU A 151 -2.42 5.50 6.44
C GLU A 151 -2.78 4.18 7.13
N VAL A 152 -1.78 3.57 7.79
CA VAL A 152 -1.98 2.33 8.54
C VAL A 152 -2.95 2.54 9.70
N GLY A 153 -4.03 1.75 9.72
CA GLY A 153 -5.06 1.85 10.77
C GLY A 153 -6.15 2.88 10.50
N GLU A 154 -6.06 3.62 9.39
CA GLU A 154 -7.05 4.59 8.95
C GLU A 154 -8.02 3.97 7.94
N SER A 155 -9.28 4.41 7.94
CA SER A 155 -10.21 4.04 6.86
C SER A 155 -10.07 4.99 5.67
N PRO A 156 -10.31 4.54 4.43
CA PRO A 156 -10.23 5.40 3.24
C PRO A 156 -11.12 6.64 3.31
N GLN A 157 -12.30 6.54 3.93
CA GLN A 157 -13.23 7.65 4.09
C GLN A 157 -12.69 8.70 5.07
N LEU A 158 -12.02 8.28 6.15
CA LEU A 158 -11.38 9.21 7.08
C LEU A 158 -10.13 9.84 6.46
N ALA A 159 -9.34 9.03 5.73
CA ALA A 159 -8.15 9.50 5.04
C ALA A 159 -8.46 10.69 4.11
N VAL A 160 -9.48 10.57 3.26
CA VAL A 160 -9.79 11.62 2.29
C VAL A 160 -10.27 12.91 2.97
N VAL A 161 -10.98 12.84 4.09
CA VAL A 161 -11.39 14.01 4.86
C VAL A 161 -10.16 14.71 5.45
N ARG A 162 -9.25 13.95 6.06
CA ARG A 162 -7.98 14.46 6.60
C ARG A 162 -7.13 15.10 5.51
N GLU A 163 -6.94 14.44 4.37
CA GLU A 163 -6.14 14.98 3.26
C GLU A 163 -6.71 16.30 2.71
N VAL A 164 -8.04 16.38 2.52
CA VAL A 164 -8.69 17.63 2.06
C VAL A 164 -8.52 18.76 3.09
N GLU A 165 -8.60 18.46 4.39
CA GLU A 165 -8.33 19.44 5.44
C GLU A 165 -6.85 19.85 5.45
N GLU A 166 -5.91 18.92 5.36
CA GLU A 166 -4.46 19.19 5.36
C GLU A 166 -4.01 19.96 4.11
N GLU A 167 -4.47 19.55 2.93
CA GLU A 167 -4.08 20.15 1.65
C GLU A 167 -4.72 21.53 1.41
N LEU A 168 -5.99 21.68 1.78
CA LEU A 168 -6.83 22.82 1.37
C LEU A 168 -7.42 23.61 2.54
N GLY A 169 -7.34 23.12 3.77
CA GLY A 169 -8.00 23.74 4.93
C GLY A 169 -9.53 23.64 4.87
N LEU A 170 -10.07 22.76 4.03
CA LEU A 170 -11.51 22.59 3.87
C LEU A 170 -12.05 21.44 4.73
N LEU A 171 -13.13 21.70 5.46
CA LEU A 171 -13.87 20.67 6.18
C LEU A 171 -15.03 20.18 5.31
N VAL A 172 -14.77 19.18 4.49
CA VAL A 172 -15.76 18.55 3.60
C VAL A 172 -15.99 17.11 4.05
N GLU A 173 -17.25 16.75 4.28
CA GLU A 173 -17.60 15.37 4.61
C GLU A 173 -17.49 14.46 3.36
N ALA A 174 -16.91 13.28 3.54
CA ALA A 174 -16.90 12.29 2.50
C ALA A 174 -18.25 11.55 2.43
N GLY A 175 -18.93 11.72 1.32
CA GLY A 175 -20.18 11.03 1.01
C GLY A 175 -19.93 9.56 0.60
N ARG A 176 -20.73 9.05 -0.35
CA ARG A 176 -20.60 7.67 -0.82
C ARG A 176 -19.33 7.46 -1.65
N LEU A 177 -18.80 6.25 -1.62
CA LEU A 177 -17.79 5.82 -2.59
C LEU A 177 -18.45 5.78 -3.99
N VAL A 178 -17.88 6.49 -4.94
CA VAL A 178 -18.41 6.62 -6.30
C VAL A 178 -17.63 5.80 -7.32
N LEU A 179 -16.34 5.55 -7.06
CA LEU A 179 -15.51 4.77 -7.97
C LEU A 179 -14.37 4.10 -7.20
N THR A 180 -14.05 2.86 -7.59
CA THR A 180 -12.81 2.17 -7.27
C THR A 180 -12.00 2.04 -8.56
N ASP A 181 -10.78 2.59 -8.61
CA ASP A 181 -9.92 2.52 -9.79
C ASP A 181 -8.61 1.81 -9.46
N TRP A 182 -8.28 0.77 -10.22
CA TRP A 182 -7.00 0.10 -10.12
C TRP A 182 -5.95 0.85 -10.92
N LEU A 183 -4.84 1.18 -10.26
CA LEU A 183 -3.67 1.80 -10.86
C LEU A 183 -2.55 0.76 -10.96
N PRO A 184 -2.18 0.33 -12.16
CA PRO A 184 -1.02 -0.54 -12.35
C PRO A 184 0.27 0.18 -11.93
N ALA A 185 1.33 -0.58 -11.69
CA ALA A 185 2.64 -0.01 -11.40
C ALA A 185 3.11 0.89 -12.57
N TRP A 186 3.53 2.12 -12.26
CA TRP A 186 3.92 3.11 -13.25
C TRP A 186 4.95 4.10 -12.71
N GLY A 187 5.92 4.46 -13.53
CA GLY A 187 6.86 5.55 -13.22
C GLY A 187 7.67 5.36 -11.93
N GLY A 188 7.92 4.11 -11.51
CA GLY A 188 8.59 3.78 -10.25
C GLY A 188 7.67 3.66 -9.05
N TRP A 189 6.38 3.91 -9.22
CA TRP A 189 5.36 3.64 -8.22
C TRP A 189 4.86 2.20 -8.30
N ASP A 190 4.69 1.55 -7.15
CA ASP A 190 3.95 0.29 -7.07
C ASP A 190 2.47 0.51 -7.39
N ASP A 191 1.78 -0.57 -7.76
CA ASP A 191 0.35 -0.59 -8.00
C ASP A 191 -0.47 -0.08 -6.79
N ALA A 192 -1.66 0.46 -7.07
CA ALA A 192 -2.53 1.02 -6.05
C ALA A 192 -4.02 0.80 -6.35
N VAL A 193 -4.83 0.88 -5.31
CA VAL A 193 -6.28 1.03 -5.40
C VAL A 193 -6.62 2.48 -5.07
N CYS A 194 -7.23 3.19 -6.00
CA CYS A 194 -7.73 4.53 -5.80
C CYS A 194 -9.23 4.50 -5.53
N LEU A 195 -9.65 5.11 -4.44
CA LEU A 195 -11.03 5.16 -3.95
C LEU A 195 -11.51 6.60 -4.05
N VAL A 196 -12.49 6.87 -4.90
CA VAL A 196 -13.04 8.22 -5.11
C VAL A 196 -14.33 8.36 -4.35
N PHE A 197 -14.39 9.32 -3.43
CA PHE A 197 -15.57 9.64 -2.64
C PHE A 197 -16.27 10.89 -3.16
N ASP A 198 -17.59 10.93 -3.05
CA ASP A 198 -18.39 12.12 -3.34
C ASP A 198 -18.14 13.17 -2.25
N GLY A 199 -17.61 14.31 -2.61
CA GLY A 199 -17.43 15.48 -1.75
C GLY A 199 -18.60 16.46 -1.83
N GLY A 200 -19.67 16.14 -2.57
CA GLY A 200 -20.85 16.98 -2.71
C GLY A 200 -20.69 18.14 -3.72
N VAL A 201 -21.72 18.98 -3.73
CA VAL A 201 -21.78 20.19 -4.53
C VAL A 201 -21.71 21.40 -3.62
N HIS A 202 -20.84 22.35 -3.93
CA HIS A 202 -20.55 23.53 -3.14
C HIS A 202 -20.68 24.80 -3.95
N ASP A 203 -20.93 25.93 -3.30
CA ASP A 203 -20.76 27.24 -3.90
C ASP A 203 -19.30 27.43 -4.34
N ALA A 204 -19.08 27.96 -5.54
CA ALA A 204 -17.74 28.22 -6.06
C ALA A 204 -16.91 29.18 -5.15
N ALA A 205 -17.56 29.99 -4.33
CA ALA A 205 -16.91 30.83 -3.33
C ALA A 205 -16.17 30.06 -2.23
N ILE A 206 -16.34 28.72 -2.13
CA ILE A 206 -15.53 27.87 -1.25
C ILE A 206 -14.03 28.04 -1.55
N LEU A 207 -13.65 28.37 -2.79
CA LEU A 207 -12.25 28.65 -3.17
C LEU A 207 -11.64 29.78 -2.35
N ASP A 208 -12.43 30.78 -1.96
CA ASP A 208 -11.95 31.93 -1.16
C ASP A 208 -11.59 31.54 0.28
N THR A 209 -12.05 30.38 0.74
CA THR A 209 -11.77 29.85 2.06
C THR A 209 -10.57 28.91 2.09
N ILE A 210 -10.02 28.54 0.92
CA ILE A 210 -8.92 27.58 0.82
C ILE A 210 -7.65 28.15 1.45
N VAL A 211 -7.10 27.38 2.40
CA VAL A 211 -5.77 27.59 2.97
C VAL A 211 -4.86 26.46 2.50
N ARG A 212 -4.16 26.70 1.39
CA ARG A 212 -3.32 25.67 0.76
C ARG A 212 -2.10 25.31 1.60
N GLN A 213 -1.81 24.02 1.71
CA GLN A 213 -0.56 23.50 2.21
C GLN A 213 0.53 23.73 1.14
N GLN A 214 1.30 24.81 1.27
CA GLN A 214 2.21 25.31 0.22
C GLN A 214 3.34 24.34 -0.16
N ARG A 215 3.65 23.35 0.68
CA ARG A 215 4.68 22.33 0.36
C ARG A 215 4.15 21.30 -0.63
N GLU A 216 2.84 21.10 -0.67
CA GLU A 216 2.19 20.05 -1.47
C GLU A 216 1.31 20.62 -2.57
N ILE A 217 0.56 21.69 -2.30
CA ILE A 217 -0.41 22.28 -3.23
C ILE A 217 0.06 23.62 -3.75
N ARG A 218 0.33 23.67 -5.03
CA ARG A 218 0.71 24.90 -5.76
C ARG A 218 -0.52 25.76 -6.07
N ALA A 219 -1.60 25.14 -6.55
CA ALA A 219 -2.85 25.79 -6.91
C ALA A 219 -4.03 24.86 -6.70
N ALA A 220 -5.23 25.44 -6.49
CA ALA A 220 -6.50 24.73 -6.50
C ALA A 220 -7.53 25.58 -7.23
N ARG A 221 -8.36 24.97 -8.08
CA ARG A 221 -9.43 25.66 -8.80
C ARG A 221 -10.50 24.69 -9.29
N PHE A 222 -11.69 25.19 -9.53
CA PHE A 222 -12.71 24.46 -10.27
C PHE A 222 -12.41 24.45 -11.76
N CYS A 223 -12.50 23.27 -12.36
CA CYS A 223 -12.21 23.00 -13.77
C CYS A 223 -13.43 22.38 -14.45
N THR A 224 -13.67 22.76 -15.71
CA THR A 224 -14.63 22.08 -16.58
C THR A 224 -14.05 20.73 -17.05
N LEU A 225 -14.87 19.88 -17.66
CA LEU A 225 -14.39 18.60 -18.21
C LEU A 225 -13.35 18.78 -19.32
N ASP A 226 -13.47 19.82 -20.13
CA ASP A 226 -12.46 20.12 -21.16
C ASP A 226 -11.12 20.48 -20.51
N GLU A 227 -11.14 21.32 -19.47
CA GLU A 227 -9.93 21.66 -18.71
C GLU A 227 -9.34 20.46 -17.96
N VAL A 228 -10.18 19.51 -17.48
CA VAL A 228 -9.72 18.25 -16.89
C VAL A 228 -8.88 17.45 -17.90
N HIS A 229 -9.35 17.35 -19.15
CA HIS A 229 -8.61 16.64 -20.20
C HIS A 229 -7.29 17.34 -20.59
N GLU A 230 -7.21 18.66 -20.45
CA GLU A 230 -5.99 19.42 -20.73
C GLU A 230 -4.96 19.38 -19.59
N LEU A 231 -5.43 19.32 -18.33
CA LEU A 231 -4.59 19.54 -17.16
C LEU A 231 -4.19 18.24 -16.46
N CYS A 232 -5.02 17.23 -16.54
CA CYS A 232 -4.77 15.96 -15.86
C CYS A 232 -4.04 14.96 -16.77
N ALA A 233 -3.36 14.01 -16.18
CA ALA A 233 -2.92 12.83 -16.92
C ALA A 233 -4.14 12.05 -17.43
N ASP A 234 -4.01 11.40 -18.59
CA ASP A 234 -5.10 10.70 -19.27
C ASP A 234 -5.89 9.74 -18.37
N PHE A 235 -5.19 8.98 -17.55
CA PHE A 235 -5.84 8.03 -16.64
C PHE A 235 -6.59 8.73 -15.51
N THR A 236 -6.10 9.89 -15.03
CA THR A 236 -6.80 10.73 -14.03
C THR A 236 -8.06 11.35 -14.65
N ALA A 237 -7.98 11.88 -15.88
CA ALA A 237 -9.13 12.43 -16.58
C ALA A 237 -10.23 11.37 -16.79
N ARG A 238 -9.86 10.17 -17.26
CA ARG A 238 -10.81 9.05 -17.40
C ARG A 238 -11.45 8.64 -16.09
N ARG A 239 -10.65 8.50 -15.01
CA ARG A 239 -11.13 8.20 -13.66
C ARG A 239 -12.17 9.21 -13.19
N LEU A 240 -11.89 10.49 -13.40
CA LEU A 240 -12.78 11.58 -13.01
C LEU A 240 -14.08 11.55 -13.78
N VAL A 241 -14.04 11.35 -15.11
CA VAL A 241 -15.23 11.18 -15.96
C VAL A 241 -16.06 9.97 -15.50
N ALA A 242 -15.43 8.84 -15.20
CA ALA A 242 -16.10 7.65 -14.68
C ALA A 242 -16.77 7.92 -13.31
N ALA A 243 -16.07 8.63 -12.42
CA ALA A 243 -16.61 9.00 -11.11
C ALA A 243 -17.81 9.96 -11.23
N LEU A 244 -17.75 10.96 -12.10
CA LEU A 244 -18.87 11.88 -12.38
C LEU A 244 -20.07 11.14 -12.96
N ARG A 245 -19.85 10.23 -13.91
CA ARG A 245 -20.92 9.41 -14.47
C ARG A 245 -21.64 8.61 -13.38
N ASN A 246 -20.93 8.12 -12.39
CA ASN A 246 -21.51 7.37 -11.28
C ASN A 246 -22.35 8.21 -10.31
N LEU A 247 -22.33 9.53 -10.47
CA LEU A 247 -23.21 10.47 -9.78
C LEU A 247 -24.45 10.85 -10.60
N SER A 248 -24.52 10.48 -11.89
CA SER A 248 -25.66 10.73 -12.76
C SER A 248 -26.75 9.66 -12.61
N ASP A 249 -27.87 9.86 -13.32
CA ASP A 249 -29.01 8.92 -13.38
C ASP A 249 -28.69 7.65 -14.20
N ASP A 250 -27.63 7.67 -15.03
CA ASP A 250 -27.14 6.51 -15.81
C ASP A 250 -25.71 6.15 -15.37
N PRO A 251 -25.52 5.52 -14.20
CA PRO A 251 -24.21 5.21 -13.68
C PRO A 251 -23.47 4.19 -14.55
N GLY A 252 -22.16 4.37 -14.64
CA GLY A 252 -21.25 3.41 -15.23
C GLY A 252 -20.80 2.32 -14.24
N PRO A 253 -19.74 1.59 -14.56
CA PRO A 253 -19.17 0.61 -13.66
C PRO A 253 -18.59 1.30 -12.41
N SER A 254 -18.78 0.66 -11.25
CA SER A 254 -18.20 1.13 -9.98
C SER A 254 -16.72 0.80 -9.82
N TYR A 255 -16.17 0.03 -10.76
CA TYR A 255 -14.76 -0.36 -10.82
C TYR A 255 -14.21 -0.09 -12.21
N THR A 256 -12.99 0.45 -12.25
CA THR A 256 -12.21 0.71 -13.48
C THR A 256 -10.76 0.31 -13.28
N GLU A 257 -10.02 0.21 -14.39
CA GLU A 257 -8.56 0.06 -14.41
C GLU A 257 -7.96 1.21 -15.24
N SER A 258 -7.25 2.12 -14.58
CA SER A 258 -6.77 3.38 -15.20
C SER A 258 -7.90 4.22 -15.83
N GLY A 259 -9.07 4.18 -15.19
CA GLY A 259 -10.26 4.89 -15.64
C GLY A 259 -11.02 4.25 -16.82
N LEU A 260 -10.73 3.00 -17.19
CA LEU A 260 -11.35 2.24 -18.29
C LEU A 260 -12.24 1.12 -17.79
#